data_fd19d31fad4ad9f2a916195bb9972d93
#
_entry.id   fd19d31fad4ad9f2a916195bb9972d93
#
_cell.length_a   1.000
_cell.length_b   1.000
_cell.length_c   1.000
_cell.angle_alpha   90.00
_cell.angle_beta   90.00
_cell.angle_gamma   90.00
#
_symmetry.space_group_name_H-M   'P 1'
#
loop_
_entity.id
_entity.type
_entity.pdbx_description
1 polymer ?
#
loop_
_entity_poly.entity_id
_entity_poly.type
_entity_poly.pdbx_seq_one_letter_code
_entity_poly.pdbx_strand_id
1 'polypeptide(L)'
;DMSIAENHGGLYKNLRQLRESNGTCECNLFKAMGFDYMYVNEGNDIQKLIEAFEKVKDIDHPIVVHINTLKGKGYKIAEENKEMWHWCMPFDKETGKWNISFDGESYDNLTCDFVMKKMKADKTVTAIVAAVPTCIGFTEDKRKEAGKQFIDVGIAEEHGIALASGLVKNGCKPVFATHSSFFQRTYDQISQDLCINSNPATLIVNTASVYGMDDVTHLGIYDIAMMSNIPNLVYLAPT
;
A
#
# COMPACT_ATOMS: atom_id res chain seq x y z
N ASP A 1 2.55 -4.72 -7.21
CA ASP A 1 2.62 -3.49 -7.97
C ASP A 1 3.62 -2.52 -7.31
N MET A 2 4.63 -2.13 -8.05
CA MET A 2 5.72 -1.28 -7.55
C MET A 2 5.56 0.20 -8.01
N SER A 3 4.40 0.59 -8.46
CA SER A 3 4.17 1.92 -9.02
C SER A 3 3.54 2.93 -8.06
N ILE A 4 3.07 2.50 -6.91
CA ILE A 4 2.34 3.33 -5.93
C ILE A 4 3.05 3.48 -4.58
N ALA A 5 3.90 2.54 -4.20
CA ALA A 5 4.73 2.63 -2.99
C ALA A 5 6.13 3.16 -3.31
N GLU A 6 6.83 3.65 -2.29
CA GLU A 6 8.23 4.03 -2.44
C GLU A 6 9.09 2.79 -2.70
N ASN A 7 9.84 2.82 -3.81
CA ASN A 7 10.64 1.71 -4.26
C ASN A 7 12.04 1.75 -3.61
N HIS A 8 12.23 1.00 -2.54
CA HIS A 8 13.49 0.92 -1.80
C HIS A 8 13.76 -0.50 -1.26
N GLY A 9 14.93 -0.69 -0.66
CA GLY A 9 15.30 -1.96 -0.04
C GLY A 9 15.89 -2.99 -1.00
N GLY A 10 16.26 -4.16 -0.45
CA GLY A 10 16.98 -5.21 -1.16
C GLY A 10 16.14 -5.90 -2.24
N LEU A 11 14.86 -6.17 -1.93
CA LEU A 11 13.94 -6.78 -2.89
C LEU A 11 13.75 -5.90 -4.12
N TYR A 12 13.51 -4.60 -3.93
CA TYR A 12 13.40 -3.66 -5.05
C TYR A 12 14.66 -3.62 -5.90
N LYS A 13 15.84 -3.57 -5.27
CA LYS A 13 17.12 -3.59 -5.99
C LYS A 13 17.27 -4.84 -6.84
N ASN A 14 16.92 -6.01 -6.32
CA ASN A 14 16.98 -7.27 -7.08
C ASN A 14 15.97 -7.28 -8.25
N LEU A 15 14.74 -6.87 -8.04
CA LEU A 15 13.75 -6.76 -9.11
C LEU A 15 14.17 -5.76 -10.19
N ARG A 16 14.82 -4.67 -9.80
CA ARG A 16 15.41 -3.71 -10.74
C ARG A 16 16.56 -4.33 -11.56
N GLN A 17 17.48 -5.03 -10.93
CA GLN A 17 18.57 -5.74 -11.61
C GLN A 17 18.02 -6.78 -12.60
N LEU A 18 16.99 -7.53 -12.22
CA LEU A 18 16.34 -8.50 -13.12
C LEU A 18 15.75 -7.81 -14.36
N ARG A 19 15.14 -6.64 -14.20
CA ARG A 19 14.62 -5.85 -15.34
C ARG A 19 15.76 -5.32 -16.23
N GLU A 20 16.76 -4.69 -15.63
CA GLU A 20 17.91 -4.10 -16.35
C GLU A 20 18.74 -5.16 -17.10
N SER A 21 18.77 -6.40 -16.62
CA SER A 21 19.45 -7.53 -17.24
C SER A 21 18.59 -8.39 -18.15
N ASN A 22 17.35 -7.99 -18.44
CA ASN A 22 16.36 -8.84 -19.13
C ASN A 22 16.22 -10.24 -18.51
N GLY A 23 16.23 -10.30 -17.18
CA GLY A 23 16.06 -11.54 -16.42
C GLY A 23 17.29 -12.43 -16.28
N THR A 24 18.44 -12.00 -16.79
CA THR A 24 19.68 -12.82 -16.79
C THR A 24 20.56 -12.60 -15.56
N CYS A 25 20.22 -11.67 -14.67
CA CYS A 25 20.96 -11.41 -13.44
C CYS A 25 21.17 -12.70 -12.64
N GLU A 26 22.41 -12.93 -12.22
CA GLU A 26 22.81 -14.11 -11.44
C GLU A 26 22.06 -14.19 -10.10
N CYS A 27 21.95 -13.05 -9.43
CA CYS A 27 21.13 -12.91 -8.24
C CYS A 27 19.64 -12.81 -8.63
N ASN A 28 18.91 -13.90 -8.43
CA ASN A 28 17.49 -13.99 -8.73
C ASN A 28 16.73 -14.59 -7.56
N LEU A 29 15.98 -13.76 -6.84
CA LEU A 29 15.19 -14.15 -5.68
C LEU A 29 14.26 -15.34 -5.98
N PHE A 30 13.58 -15.33 -7.12
CA PHE A 30 12.63 -16.38 -7.47
C PHE A 30 13.31 -17.73 -7.69
N LYS A 31 14.47 -17.72 -8.38
CA LYS A 31 15.28 -18.94 -8.54
C LYS A 31 15.84 -19.44 -7.21
N ALA A 32 16.23 -18.52 -6.32
CA ALA A 32 16.70 -18.88 -4.98
C ALA A 32 15.60 -19.53 -4.12
N MET A 33 14.32 -19.23 -4.40
CA MET A 33 13.16 -19.88 -3.81
C MET A 33 12.75 -21.21 -4.47
N GLY A 34 13.49 -21.65 -5.50
CA GLY A 34 13.23 -22.90 -6.20
C GLY A 34 12.22 -22.80 -7.36
N PHE A 35 11.88 -21.60 -7.82
CA PHE A 35 11.02 -21.41 -8.98
C PHE A 35 11.86 -21.37 -10.28
N ASP A 36 11.31 -21.89 -11.36
CA ASP A 36 11.74 -21.50 -12.68
C ASP A 36 11.36 -20.04 -12.96
N TYR A 37 12.04 -19.40 -13.88
CA TYR A 37 11.88 -17.98 -14.08
C TYR A 37 11.98 -17.59 -15.55
N MET A 38 11.02 -16.81 -16.02
CA MET A 38 10.99 -16.18 -17.34
C MET A 38 10.76 -14.68 -17.20
N TYR A 39 11.49 -13.87 -17.97
CA TYR A 39 11.28 -12.43 -18.02
C TYR A 39 10.66 -12.01 -19.35
N VAL A 40 9.68 -11.08 -19.28
CA VAL A 40 8.99 -10.49 -20.43
C VAL A 40 9.16 -8.98 -20.36
N ASN A 41 10.00 -8.41 -21.21
CA ASN A 41 10.31 -6.97 -21.19
C ASN A 41 9.16 -6.11 -21.73
N GLU A 42 8.52 -6.54 -22.83
CA GLU A 42 7.44 -5.81 -23.49
C GLU A 42 6.06 -6.22 -22.94
N GLY A 43 5.86 -6.08 -21.63
CA GLY A 43 4.67 -6.58 -20.93
C GLY A 43 3.37 -5.82 -21.24
N ASN A 44 3.41 -4.70 -21.97
CA ASN A 44 2.23 -4.04 -22.50
C ASN A 44 1.92 -4.46 -23.97
N ASP A 45 2.71 -5.36 -24.56
CA ASP A 45 2.47 -5.92 -25.88
C ASP A 45 1.75 -7.27 -25.74
N ILE A 46 0.51 -7.34 -26.23
CA ILE A 46 -0.33 -8.54 -26.11
C ILE A 46 0.28 -9.73 -26.87
N GLN A 47 0.93 -9.51 -28.01
CA GLN A 47 1.55 -10.58 -28.78
C GLN A 47 2.73 -11.19 -28.02
N LYS A 48 3.54 -10.36 -27.38
CA LYS A 48 4.65 -10.81 -26.51
C LYS A 48 4.17 -11.59 -25.30
N LEU A 49 3.03 -11.22 -24.74
CA LEU A 49 2.41 -11.98 -23.65
C LEU A 49 1.91 -13.34 -24.12
N ILE A 50 1.26 -13.41 -25.29
CA ILE A 50 0.81 -14.68 -25.87
C ILE A 50 2.02 -15.59 -26.12
N GLU A 51 3.08 -15.09 -26.76
CA GLU A 51 4.32 -15.85 -27.00
C GLU A 51 4.94 -16.38 -25.71
N ALA A 52 4.91 -15.59 -24.64
CA ALA A 52 5.44 -15.99 -23.34
C ALA A 52 4.58 -17.09 -22.69
N PHE A 53 3.26 -16.92 -22.67
CA PHE A 53 2.35 -17.90 -22.08
C PHE A 53 2.30 -19.20 -22.87
N GLU A 54 2.42 -19.16 -24.19
CA GLU A 54 2.53 -20.37 -25.02
C GLU A 54 3.78 -21.23 -24.64
N LYS A 55 4.87 -20.60 -24.22
CA LYS A 55 6.09 -21.32 -23.78
C LYS A 55 5.93 -22.00 -22.44
N VAL A 56 5.02 -21.54 -21.59
CA VAL A 56 4.90 -22.01 -20.20
C VAL A 56 3.62 -22.76 -19.90
N LYS A 57 2.63 -22.74 -20.79
CA LYS A 57 1.28 -23.30 -20.57
C LYS A 57 1.25 -24.80 -20.22
N ASP A 58 2.22 -25.55 -20.72
CA ASP A 58 2.29 -27.01 -20.55
C ASP A 58 3.38 -27.44 -19.55
N ILE A 59 3.97 -26.50 -18.81
CA ILE A 59 4.95 -26.79 -17.76
C ILE A 59 4.21 -27.39 -16.56
N ASP A 60 4.73 -28.46 -16.00
CA ASP A 60 4.15 -29.24 -14.90
C ASP A 60 4.65 -28.85 -13.50
N HIS A 61 5.44 -27.78 -13.41
CA HIS A 61 6.01 -27.26 -12.17
C HIS A 61 5.85 -25.73 -12.08
N PRO A 62 6.01 -25.14 -10.88
CA PRO A 62 5.85 -23.70 -10.69
C PRO A 62 6.91 -22.87 -11.43
N ILE A 63 6.46 -21.87 -12.17
CA ILE A 63 7.32 -20.88 -12.84
C ILE A 63 6.84 -19.46 -12.56
N VAL A 64 7.79 -18.54 -12.37
CA VAL A 64 7.51 -17.10 -12.28
C VAL A 64 7.68 -16.46 -13.64
N VAL A 65 6.61 -15.96 -14.23
CA VAL A 65 6.64 -15.12 -15.42
C VAL A 65 6.66 -13.67 -14.98
N HIS A 66 7.85 -13.07 -14.95
CA HIS A 66 8.05 -11.68 -14.54
C HIS A 66 7.81 -10.75 -15.72
N ILE A 67 6.68 -10.09 -15.74
CA ILE A 67 6.23 -9.19 -16.81
C ILE A 67 6.54 -7.74 -16.42
N ASN A 68 7.33 -7.05 -17.25
CA ASN A 68 7.62 -5.63 -17.07
C ASN A 68 6.59 -4.78 -17.82
N THR A 69 5.80 -4.01 -17.10
CA THR A 69 4.77 -3.14 -17.67
C THR A 69 4.99 -1.68 -17.30
N LEU A 70 4.55 -0.77 -18.16
CA LEU A 70 4.42 0.63 -17.83
C LEU A 70 2.96 0.90 -17.43
N LYS A 71 2.72 1.24 -16.18
CA LYS A 71 1.39 1.61 -15.69
C LYS A 71 0.92 2.89 -16.39
N GLY A 72 -0.32 2.88 -16.85
CA GLY A 72 -0.89 4.01 -17.62
C GLY A 72 -0.50 4.03 -19.10
N LYS A 73 0.15 2.98 -19.63
CA LYS A 73 0.63 2.89 -21.01
C LYS A 73 -0.42 3.32 -22.02
N GLY A 74 -0.06 4.28 -22.88
CA GLY A 74 -0.93 4.85 -23.91
C GLY A 74 -1.64 6.14 -23.51
N TYR A 75 -1.52 6.55 -22.24
CA TYR A 75 -2.03 7.84 -21.77
C TYR A 75 -0.94 8.58 -20.99
N LYS A 76 -0.30 9.54 -21.63
CA LYS A 76 0.92 10.20 -21.12
C LYS A 76 0.76 10.79 -19.72
N ILE A 77 -0.37 11.41 -19.43
CA ILE A 77 -0.66 11.99 -18.11
C ILE A 77 -0.64 10.90 -17.01
N ALA A 78 -1.16 9.70 -17.31
CA ALA A 78 -1.13 8.58 -16.37
C ALA A 78 0.27 7.93 -16.25
N GLU A 79 1.01 7.87 -17.36
CA GLU A 79 2.39 7.36 -17.35
C GLU A 79 3.31 8.21 -16.46
N GLU A 80 3.08 9.52 -16.43
CA GLU A 80 3.85 10.50 -15.64
C GLU A 80 3.40 10.60 -14.17
N ASN A 81 2.16 10.20 -13.86
CA ASN A 81 1.55 10.33 -12.51
C ASN A 81 0.91 9.02 -12.03
N LYS A 82 1.70 7.96 -11.93
CA LYS A 82 1.23 6.58 -11.68
C LYS A 82 0.48 6.39 -10.37
N GLU A 83 0.84 7.12 -9.32
CA GLU A 83 0.15 7.10 -8.03
C GLU A 83 -1.25 7.66 -8.16
N MET A 84 -1.39 8.88 -8.71
CA MET A 84 -2.68 9.54 -8.93
C MET A 84 -3.61 8.71 -9.83
N TRP A 85 -3.04 8.06 -10.85
CA TRP A 85 -3.78 7.25 -11.83
C TRP A 85 -3.87 5.77 -11.45
N HIS A 86 -3.59 5.41 -10.20
CA HIS A 86 -3.86 4.06 -9.72
C HIS A 86 -5.37 3.77 -9.69
N TRP A 87 -6.14 4.77 -9.28
CA TRP A 87 -7.60 4.82 -9.34
C TRP A 87 -8.03 6.23 -9.70
N CYS A 88 -9.06 6.40 -10.50
CA CYS A 88 -9.55 7.72 -10.89
C CYS A 88 -11.05 7.74 -11.10
N MET A 89 -11.64 8.92 -10.84
CA MET A 89 -13.02 9.24 -11.21
C MET A 89 -13.14 9.47 -12.71
N PRO A 90 -14.36 9.51 -13.30
CA PRO A 90 -14.56 9.97 -14.67
C PRO A 90 -13.88 11.31 -14.91
N PHE A 91 -13.11 11.42 -16.00
CA PHE A 91 -12.24 12.55 -16.25
C PHE A 91 -12.30 13.01 -17.71
N ASP A 92 -11.89 14.25 -17.97
CA ASP A 92 -11.65 14.79 -19.29
C ASP A 92 -10.33 14.24 -19.86
N LYS A 93 -10.39 13.59 -21.03
CA LYS A 93 -9.25 12.89 -21.63
C LYS A 93 -8.12 13.81 -22.08
N GLU A 94 -8.43 15.06 -22.44
CA GLU A 94 -7.44 16.01 -22.94
C GLU A 94 -6.63 16.63 -21.79
N THR A 95 -7.29 16.89 -20.67
CA THR A 95 -6.69 17.59 -19.53
C THR A 95 -6.33 16.72 -18.36
N GLY A 96 -6.90 15.50 -18.27
CA GLY A 96 -6.79 14.63 -17.11
C GLY A 96 -7.57 15.11 -15.89
N LYS A 97 -8.36 16.17 -15.99
CA LYS A 97 -9.13 16.69 -14.86
C LYS A 97 -10.36 15.83 -14.60
N TRP A 98 -10.60 15.52 -13.34
CA TRP A 98 -11.81 14.81 -12.94
C TRP A 98 -13.05 15.65 -13.22
N ASN A 99 -14.12 15.00 -13.67
CA ASN A 99 -15.42 15.64 -13.93
C ASN A 99 -16.21 15.89 -12.64
N ILE A 100 -15.72 15.42 -11.50
CA ILE A 100 -16.29 15.58 -10.18
C ILE A 100 -15.27 16.28 -9.30
N SER A 101 -15.67 17.34 -8.60
CA SER A 101 -14.89 17.97 -7.52
C SER A 101 -15.43 17.53 -6.18
N PHE A 102 -14.53 17.31 -5.23
CA PHE A 102 -14.86 17.10 -3.83
C PHE A 102 -14.49 18.39 -3.09
N ASP A 103 -15.48 19.25 -2.92
CA ASP A 103 -15.30 20.54 -2.25
C ASP A 103 -15.51 20.38 -0.74
N GLY A 104 -14.69 21.08 0.05
CA GLY A 104 -14.78 21.13 1.50
C GLY A 104 -13.65 20.39 2.23
N GLU A 105 -13.76 20.40 3.55
CA GLU A 105 -12.82 19.67 4.42
C GLU A 105 -13.07 18.16 4.33
N SER A 106 -12.00 17.37 4.23
CA SER A 106 -12.07 15.92 4.32
C SER A 106 -11.43 15.43 5.60
N TYR A 107 -11.94 14.34 6.14
CA TYR A 107 -11.32 13.69 7.31
C TYR A 107 -9.87 13.30 7.05
N ASP A 108 -9.53 12.94 5.82
CA ASP A 108 -8.17 12.56 5.44
C ASP A 108 -7.21 13.74 5.59
N ASN A 109 -7.59 14.91 5.06
CA ASN A 109 -6.78 16.13 5.16
C ASN A 109 -6.67 16.63 6.60
N LEU A 110 -7.77 16.66 7.35
CA LEU A 110 -7.76 17.04 8.76
C LEU A 110 -6.87 16.10 9.60
N THR A 111 -6.97 14.80 9.34
CA THR A 111 -6.14 13.79 10.01
C THR A 111 -4.67 14.01 9.70
N CYS A 112 -4.32 14.20 8.43
CA CYS A 112 -2.94 14.47 8.03
C CYS A 112 -2.39 15.71 8.71
N ASP A 113 -3.11 16.82 8.67
CA ASP A 113 -2.65 18.08 9.27
C ASP A 113 -2.46 17.96 10.77
N PHE A 114 -3.36 17.23 11.45
CA PHE A 114 -3.21 16.95 12.88
C PHE A 114 -1.98 16.09 13.18
N VAL A 115 -1.80 14.98 12.45
CA VAL A 115 -0.66 14.08 12.63
C VAL A 115 0.65 14.82 12.31
N MET A 116 0.71 15.56 11.21
CA MET A 116 1.88 16.39 10.85
C MET A 116 2.23 17.42 11.94
N LYS A 117 1.22 18.08 12.51
CA LYS A 117 1.41 18.99 13.66
C LYS A 117 2.02 18.27 14.86
N LYS A 118 1.55 17.05 15.17
CA LYS A 118 2.13 16.23 16.26
C LYS A 118 3.55 15.81 15.96
N MET A 119 3.85 15.37 14.73
CA MET A 119 5.20 14.98 14.31
C MET A 119 6.21 16.12 14.36
N LYS A 120 5.79 17.36 14.04
CA LYS A 120 6.63 18.56 14.19
C LYS A 120 7.00 18.83 15.65
N ALA A 121 6.04 18.64 16.55
CA ALA A 121 6.23 18.89 17.98
C ALA A 121 6.94 17.76 18.72
N ASP A 122 6.81 16.53 18.26
CA ASP A 122 7.33 15.32 18.91
C ASP A 122 7.94 14.35 17.89
N LYS A 123 9.24 14.13 17.96
CA LYS A 123 9.98 13.26 17.05
C LYS A 123 9.71 11.77 17.26
N THR A 124 9.03 11.40 18.33
CA THR A 124 8.61 10.01 18.60
C THR A 124 7.29 9.65 17.90
N VAL A 125 6.50 10.64 17.43
CA VAL A 125 5.28 10.39 16.65
C VAL A 125 5.65 9.91 15.25
N THR A 126 5.09 8.80 14.82
CA THR A 126 5.32 8.22 13.50
C THR A 126 3.97 7.89 12.81
N ALA A 127 3.89 8.11 11.51
CA ALA A 127 2.77 7.66 10.69
C ALA A 127 3.21 6.45 9.88
N ILE A 128 2.42 5.37 9.93
CA ILE A 128 2.66 4.11 9.21
C ILE A 128 1.48 3.85 8.30
N VAL A 129 1.74 3.54 7.05
CA VAL A 129 0.72 3.13 6.06
C VAL A 129 1.15 1.85 5.34
N ALA A 130 0.21 1.17 4.72
CA ALA A 130 0.45 -0.01 3.91
C ALA A 130 0.06 0.27 2.45
N ALA A 131 0.94 0.92 1.69
CA ALA A 131 0.81 1.29 0.27
C ALA A 131 -0.38 2.21 -0.09
N VAL A 132 -1.05 2.80 0.90
CA VAL A 132 -2.19 3.72 0.70
C VAL A 132 -2.00 5.03 1.47
N PRO A 133 -0.95 5.82 1.19
CA PRO A 133 -0.63 7.01 1.97
C PRO A 133 -1.74 8.07 1.93
N THR A 134 -2.49 8.13 0.86
CA THR A 134 -3.58 9.10 0.68
C THR A 134 -4.82 8.78 1.52
N CYS A 135 -4.95 7.57 2.08
CA CYS A 135 -6.08 7.23 2.96
C CYS A 135 -6.16 8.09 4.23
N ILE A 136 -5.07 8.75 4.59
CA ILE A 136 -4.99 9.76 5.64
C ILE A 136 -4.31 11.05 5.15
N GLY A 137 -4.44 11.37 3.87
CA GLY A 137 -4.04 12.64 3.28
C GLY A 137 -2.54 12.87 3.12
N PHE A 138 -1.67 11.85 3.25
CA PHE A 138 -0.23 11.99 3.03
C PHE A 138 0.11 12.00 1.55
N THR A 139 -0.02 13.17 0.92
CA THR A 139 0.48 13.44 -0.43
C THR A 139 2.01 13.30 -0.50
N GLU A 140 2.58 13.24 -1.71
CA GLU A 140 4.02 13.15 -1.90
C GLU A 140 4.80 14.25 -1.16
N ASP A 141 4.31 15.50 -1.22
CA ASP A 141 4.97 16.62 -0.54
C ASP A 141 4.91 16.49 0.97
N LYS A 142 3.76 16.05 1.53
CA LYS A 142 3.62 15.82 2.97
C LYS A 142 4.49 14.65 3.45
N ARG A 143 4.65 13.61 2.64
CA ARG A 143 5.59 12.50 2.94
C ARG A 143 7.05 12.99 2.97
N LYS A 144 7.45 13.82 2.00
CA LYS A 144 8.78 14.45 1.97
C LYS A 144 9.01 15.33 3.21
N GLU A 145 8.03 16.13 3.60
CA GLU A 145 8.09 16.97 4.80
C GLU A 145 8.18 16.14 6.08
N ALA A 146 7.43 15.07 6.21
CA ALA A 146 7.44 14.15 7.35
C ALA A 146 8.78 13.39 7.47
N GLY A 147 9.43 13.10 6.36
CA GLY A 147 10.73 12.43 6.31
C GLY A 147 10.69 11.07 7.03
N LYS A 148 11.64 10.82 7.93
CA LYS A 148 11.75 9.53 8.65
C LYS A 148 10.60 9.21 9.60
N GLN A 149 9.73 10.15 9.91
CA GLN A 149 8.56 9.92 10.76
C GLN A 149 7.39 9.32 9.95
N PHE A 150 7.45 9.35 8.60
CA PHE A 150 6.51 8.65 7.73
C PHE A 150 7.14 7.34 7.25
N ILE A 151 6.39 6.25 7.36
CA ILE A 151 6.83 4.89 7.00
C ILE A 151 5.74 4.25 6.13
N ASP A 152 6.09 3.88 4.91
CA ASP A 152 5.25 3.03 4.07
C ASP A 152 5.84 1.62 4.06
N VAL A 153 5.08 0.66 4.56
CA VAL A 153 5.52 -0.75 4.62
C VAL A 153 5.21 -1.54 3.33
N GLY A 154 4.62 -0.89 2.33
CA GLY A 154 4.09 -1.58 1.16
C GLY A 154 2.79 -2.31 1.48
N ILE A 155 2.35 -3.23 0.61
CA ILE A 155 1.15 -4.05 0.84
C ILE A 155 1.49 -5.14 1.86
N ALA A 156 1.63 -4.74 3.12
CA ALA A 156 2.05 -5.58 4.23
C ALA A 156 1.44 -5.06 5.56
N GLU A 157 0.12 -5.08 5.66
CA GLU A 157 -0.62 -4.52 6.79
C GLU A 157 -0.25 -5.21 8.10
N GLU A 158 -0.06 -6.52 8.07
CA GLU A 158 0.37 -7.33 9.22
C GLU A 158 1.72 -6.82 9.75
N HIS A 159 2.66 -6.56 8.84
CA HIS A 159 3.96 -5.99 9.20
C HIS A 159 3.82 -4.58 9.76
N GLY A 160 2.90 -3.77 9.22
CA GLY A 160 2.63 -2.42 9.73
C GLY A 160 2.23 -2.41 11.20
N ILE A 161 1.38 -3.34 11.63
CA ILE A 161 0.97 -3.50 13.04
C ILE A 161 2.13 -4.03 13.89
N ALA A 162 2.85 -5.06 13.43
CA ALA A 162 4.00 -5.59 14.15
C ALA A 162 5.11 -4.52 14.32
N LEU A 163 5.35 -3.72 13.28
CA LEU A 163 6.27 -2.58 13.35
C LEU A 163 5.81 -1.52 14.37
N ALA A 164 4.52 -1.18 14.37
CA ALA A 164 3.96 -0.26 15.35
C ALA A 164 4.22 -0.75 16.78
N SER A 165 4.00 -2.02 17.05
CA SER A 165 4.30 -2.64 18.34
C SER A 165 5.77 -2.51 18.72
N GLY A 166 6.69 -2.82 17.80
CA GLY A 166 8.14 -2.67 18.03
C GLY A 166 8.58 -1.21 18.29
N LEU A 167 7.98 -0.26 17.59
CA LEU A 167 8.24 1.17 17.77
C LEU A 167 7.80 1.65 19.15
N VAL A 168 6.63 1.20 19.63
CA VAL A 168 6.15 1.52 20.98
C VAL A 168 7.13 1.05 22.06
N LYS A 169 7.69 -0.13 21.94
CA LYS A 169 8.71 -0.64 22.88
C LYS A 169 9.94 0.24 22.97
N ASN A 170 10.21 1.05 21.94
CA ASN A 170 11.30 2.03 21.92
C ASN A 170 10.84 3.47 22.19
N GLY A 171 9.64 3.64 22.75
CA GLY A 171 9.10 4.95 23.15
C GLY A 171 8.49 5.79 22.03
N CYS A 172 8.30 5.23 20.85
CA CYS A 172 7.58 5.91 19.77
C CYS A 172 6.06 5.87 19.99
N LYS A 173 5.37 6.77 19.31
CA LYS A 173 3.90 6.94 19.31
C LYS A 173 3.38 6.73 17.89
N PRO A 174 3.22 5.45 17.45
CA PRO A 174 2.82 5.15 16.09
C PRO A 174 1.33 5.40 15.86
N VAL A 175 1.04 5.93 14.67
CA VAL A 175 -0.29 6.01 14.07
C VAL A 175 -0.25 5.13 12.83
N PHE A 176 -0.98 4.01 12.83
CA PHE A 176 -1.12 3.15 11.67
C PHE A 176 -2.46 3.39 11.01
N ALA A 177 -2.48 3.53 9.69
CA ALA A 177 -3.70 3.80 8.94
C ALA A 177 -3.80 2.95 7.69
N THR A 178 -4.99 2.41 7.43
CA THR A 178 -5.34 1.76 6.17
C THR A 178 -6.87 1.65 6.04
N HIS A 179 -7.35 1.11 4.91
CA HIS A 179 -8.79 0.87 4.71
C HIS A 179 -9.31 -0.25 5.61
N SER A 180 -10.57 -0.15 6.03
CA SER A 180 -11.23 -1.13 6.89
C SER A 180 -11.12 -2.56 6.37
N SER A 181 -11.35 -2.79 5.08
CA SER A 181 -11.21 -4.12 4.46
C SER A 181 -9.78 -4.68 4.55
N PHE A 182 -8.76 -3.84 4.60
CA PHE A 182 -7.37 -4.27 4.70
C PHE A 182 -6.97 -4.61 6.15
N PHE A 183 -7.63 -3.99 7.13
CA PHE A 183 -7.47 -4.37 8.54
C PHE A 183 -7.85 -5.83 8.83
N GLN A 184 -8.65 -6.48 7.99
CA GLN A 184 -9.04 -7.87 8.18
C GLN A 184 -7.83 -8.83 8.26
N ARG A 185 -6.73 -8.49 7.59
CA ARG A 185 -5.48 -9.28 7.61
C ARG A 185 -4.67 -9.11 8.90
N THR A 186 -4.98 -8.11 9.71
CA THR A 186 -4.17 -7.69 10.87
C THR A 186 -4.74 -8.12 12.21
N TYR A 187 -5.81 -8.92 12.21
CA TYR A 187 -6.52 -9.29 13.42
C TYR A 187 -5.60 -9.94 14.46
N ASP A 188 -4.77 -10.88 14.02
CA ASP A 188 -3.82 -11.59 14.89
C ASP A 188 -2.78 -10.62 15.46
N GLN A 189 -2.17 -9.79 14.63
CA GLN A 189 -1.15 -8.80 15.06
C GLN A 189 -1.73 -7.76 16.03
N ILE A 190 -2.95 -7.29 15.80
CA ILE A 190 -3.60 -6.36 16.73
C ILE A 190 -3.82 -7.05 18.08
N SER A 191 -4.35 -8.26 18.08
CA SER A 191 -4.62 -9.00 19.32
C SER A 191 -3.34 -9.40 20.06
N GLN A 192 -2.35 -9.97 19.35
CA GLN A 192 -1.13 -10.51 19.93
C GLN A 192 -0.06 -9.44 20.16
N ASP A 193 0.27 -8.65 19.13
CA ASP A 193 1.41 -7.76 19.21
C ASP A 193 1.09 -6.45 19.96
N LEU A 194 -0.14 -5.93 19.82
CA LEU A 194 -0.54 -4.70 20.50
C LEU A 194 -1.27 -4.98 21.81
N CYS A 195 -2.43 -5.65 21.75
CA CYS A 195 -3.37 -5.68 22.88
C CYS A 195 -2.91 -6.58 24.03
N ILE A 196 -2.44 -7.79 23.77
CA ILE A 196 -1.91 -8.68 24.84
C ILE A 196 -0.65 -8.08 25.47
N ASN A 197 0.20 -7.47 24.66
CA ASN A 197 1.43 -6.82 25.12
C ASN A 197 1.21 -5.43 25.73
N SER A 198 -0.02 -4.93 25.73
CA SER A 198 -0.36 -3.55 26.18
C SER A 198 0.52 -2.48 25.53
N ASN A 199 0.79 -2.61 24.24
CA ASN A 199 1.57 -1.67 23.45
C ASN A 199 0.64 -0.63 22.84
N PRO A 200 0.60 0.64 23.33
CA PRO A 200 -0.34 1.63 22.85
C PRO A 200 0.00 2.13 21.44
N ALA A 201 -0.93 1.97 20.50
CA ALA A 201 -0.84 2.53 19.17
C ALA A 201 -2.21 3.13 18.77
N THR A 202 -2.19 4.13 17.90
CA THR A 202 -3.42 4.65 17.30
C THR A 202 -3.63 3.98 15.95
N LEU A 203 -4.79 3.34 15.78
CA LEU A 203 -5.19 2.71 14.53
C LEU A 203 -6.30 3.54 13.89
N ILE A 204 -6.11 3.99 12.66
CA ILE A 204 -7.10 4.76 11.90
C ILE A 204 -7.69 3.86 10.82
N VAL A 205 -8.95 3.49 11.02
CA VAL A 205 -9.71 2.63 10.11
C VAL A 205 -10.46 3.51 9.14
N ASN A 206 -9.92 3.69 7.94
CA ASN A 206 -10.55 4.49 6.89
C ASN A 206 -11.60 3.67 6.12
N THR A 207 -12.59 4.32 5.50
CA THR A 207 -13.65 3.67 4.71
C THR A 207 -14.43 2.59 5.48
N ALA A 208 -14.61 2.80 6.79
CA ALA A 208 -15.35 1.89 7.66
C ALA A 208 -16.86 2.13 7.51
N SER A 209 -17.46 1.61 6.46
CA SER A 209 -18.91 1.59 6.23
C SER A 209 -19.24 0.91 4.90
N VAL A 210 -20.52 0.88 4.54
CA VAL A 210 -20.94 0.63 3.15
C VAL A 210 -20.62 1.91 2.35
N TYR A 211 -19.39 2.02 1.92
CA TYR A 211 -18.93 3.14 1.13
C TYR A 211 -19.57 3.10 -0.25
N GLY A 212 -20.27 4.17 -0.64
CA GLY A 212 -21.17 4.22 -1.81
C GLY A 212 -20.51 4.23 -3.19
N MET A 213 -19.27 3.79 -3.30
CA MET A 213 -18.57 3.55 -4.55
C MET A 213 -18.63 2.05 -4.79
N ASP A 214 -19.05 1.60 -5.96
CA ASP A 214 -19.35 0.20 -6.33
C ASP A 214 -18.21 -0.80 -6.20
N ASP A 215 -17.39 -0.67 -5.17
CA ASP A 215 -16.23 -1.50 -4.93
C ASP A 215 -16.52 -2.60 -3.91
N VAL A 216 -16.88 -3.77 -4.39
CA VAL A 216 -17.21 -4.95 -3.58
C VAL A 216 -16.06 -5.38 -2.64
N THR A 217 -14.83 -5.06 -3.01
CA THR A 217 -13.63 -5.50 -2.27
C THR A 217 -13.19 -4.55 -1.17
N HIS A 218 -13.73 -3.32 -1.15
CA HIS A 218 -13.31 -2.26 -0.21
C HIS A 218 -14.41 -1.83 0.77
N LEU A 219 -15.47 -2.63 0.91
CA LEU A 219 -16.55 -2.37 1.86
C LEU A 219 -16.11 -2.67 3.29
N GLY A 220 -16.17 -1.68 4.16
CA GLY A 220 -15.81 -1.77 5.57
C GLY A 220 -16.97 -2.20 6.46
N ILE A 221 -17.49 -3.42 6.27
CA ILE A 221 -18.69 -3.91 6.98
C ILE A 221 -18.38 -4.85 8.15
N TYR A 222 -17.14 -5.28 8.30
CA TYR A 222 -16.74 -6.26 9.31
C TYR A 222 -15.93 -5.68 10.48
N ASP A 223 -15.46 -4.45 10.37
CA ASP A 223 -14.52 -3.82 11.30
C ASP A 223 -15.04 -3.78 12.74
N ILE A 224 -16.29 -3.37 12.97
CA ILE A 224 -16.88 -3.33 14.32
C ILE A 224 -16.91 -4.74 14.93
N ALA A 225 -17.46 -5.72 14.20
CA ALA A 225 -17.58 -7.09 14.69
C ALA A 225 -16.20 -7.73 14.95
N MET A 226 -15.23 -7.44 14.09
CA MET A 226 -13.87 -7.96 14.20
C MET A 226 -13.11 -7.31 15.36
N MET A 227 -13.17 -5.99 15.51
CA MET A 227 -12.38 -5.25 16.51
C MET A 227 -12.97 -5.31 17.91
N SER A 228 -14.31 -5.32 18.04
CA SER A 228 -14.99 -5.25 19.35
C SER A 228 -14.77 -6.44 20.26
N ASN A 229 -14.29 -7.57 19.73
CA ASN A 229 -14.01 -8.77 20.53
C ASN A 229 -12.54 -8.88 20.98
N ILE A 230 -11.67 -7.93 20.59
CA ILE A 230 -10.27 -7.93 21.00
C ILE A 230 -10.15 -7.27 22.38
N PRO A 231 -9.69 -7.98 23.44
CA PRO A 231 -9.50 -7.41 24.76
C PRO A 231 -8.48 -6.24 24.75
N ASN A 232 -8.71 -5.23 25.57
CA ASN A 232 -7.87 -4.03 25.71
C ASN A 232 -7.85 -3.10 24.49
N LEU A 233 -8.66 -3.37 23.45
CA LEU A 233 -8.84 -2.47 22.33
C LEU A 233 -9.98 -1.47 22.62
N VAL A 234 -9.70 -0.18 22.50
CA VAL A 234 -10.73 0.86 22.55
C VAL A 234 -11.14 1.22 21.13
N TYR A 235 -12.39 0.97 20.79
CA TYR A 235 -12.94 1.28 19.46
C TYR A 235 -13.81 2.52 19.53
N LEU A 236 -13.51 3.52 18.68
CA LEU A 236 -14.23 4.79 18.61
C LEU A 236 -14.76 5.02 17.20
N ALA A 237 -15.97 5.54 17.09
CA ALA A 237 -16.57 6.00 15.84
C ALA A 237 -16.93 7.48 16.01
N PRO A 238 -16.00 8.42 15.80
CA PRO A 238 -16.27 9.85 15.95
C PRO A 238 -17.21 10.36 14.87
N THR A 239 -18.07 11.31 15.23
CA THR A 239 -19.01 12.01 14.34
C THR A 239 -18.65 13.48 14.25
#